data_3eb98d45b0f1d755c57c76b891d275f8
#
_entry.id   3eb98d45b0f1d755c57c76b891d275f8
#
_cell.length_a   1.000
_cell.length_b   1.000
_cell.length_c   1.000
_cell.angle_alpha   90.00
_cell.angle_beta   90.00
_cell.angle_gamma   90.00
#
_symmetry.space_group_name_H-M   'P 1'
#
loop_
_entity.id
_entity.type
_entity.pdbx_description
1 polymer ?
#
loop_
_entity_poly.entity_id
_entity_poly.type
_entity_poly.pdbx_seq_one_letter_code
_entity_poly.pdbx_strand_id
1 'polypeptide(L)'
;MIKFKKEEIIVAALIFLCSAYGIIILPYIKYNNTSTELRQNLIENEILKTKINILQEDCEKLNILILNLPFGNPVDTVRITSFYGWRTKPYKGFHSGVDIAANVWDNVYATGNGIVTKTIYNNRIFGNYIIIAHSNGYKTLYGHLSEIFVKRNTKVNKGAAIGKAGNTGIAYGYHLHYEIHKNSLTVDPIKFLNKL
;
A
#
# COMPACT_ATOMS: atom_id res chain seq x y z
N MET A 1 13.93 15.85 1.76
CA MET A 1 13.44 16.07 0.38
C MET A 1 12.76 14.79 -0.08
N ILE A 2 11.41 14.77 -0.06
CA ILE A 2 10.61 13.57 -0.35
C ILE A 2 10.70 13.31 -1.85
N LYS A 3 11.34 12.20 -2.26
CA LYS A 3 11.36 11.75 -3.67
C LYS A 3 10.12 10.88 -3.91
N PHE A 4 9.13 11.43 -4.57
CA PHE A 4 7.98 10.66 -5.04
C PHE A 4 8.38 9.69 -6.16
N LYS A 5 7.81 8.49 -6.16
CA LYS A 5 7.98 7.52 -7.26
C LYS A 5 7.33 8.06 -8.53
N LYS A 6 7.90 7.71 -9.69
CA LYS A 6 7.42 8.13 -11.02
C LYS A 6 5.92 7.85 -11.21
N GLU A 7 5.40 6.78 -10.64
CA GLU A 7 3.98 6.39 -10.66
C GLU A 7 3.11 7.27 -9.73
N GLU A 8 3.63 7.67 -8.56
CA GLU A 8 2.93 8.60 -7.65
C GLU A 8 2.87 10.01 -8.25
N ILE A 9 3.92 10.42 -8.99
CA ILE A 9 3.94 11.68 -9.74
C ILE A 9 2.93 11.65 -10.88
N ILE A 10 2.81 10.51 -11.60
CA ILE A 10 1.83 10.36 -12.70
C ILE A 10 0.40 10.40 -12.16
N VAL A 11 0.10 9.71 -11.04
CA VAL A 11 -1.22 9.73 -10.40
C VAL A 11 -1.54 11.12 -9.84
N ALA A 12 -0.59 11.76 -9.16
CA ALA A 12 -0.76 13.13 -8.67
C ALA A 12 -0.90 14.15 -9.81
N ALA A 13 -0.15 13.99 -10.91
CA ALA A 13 -0.28 14.83 -12.10
C ALA A 13 -1.61 14.63 -12.82
N LEU A 14 -2.15 13.40 -12.88
CA LEU A 14 -3.48 13.11 -13.42
C LEU A 14 -4.59 13.71 -12.55
N ILE A 15 -4.49 13.63 -11.22
CA ILE A 15 -5.44 14.26 -10.28
C ILE A 15 -5.37 15.78 -10.39
N PHE A 16 -4.16 16.35 -10.48
CA PHE A 16 -3.95 17.79 -10.63
C PHE A 16 -4.43 18.30 -11.99
N LEU A 17 -4.20 17.57 -13.07
CA LEU A 17 -4.74 17.86 -14.41
C LEU A 17 -6.27 17.82 -14.41
N CYS A 18 -6.91 16.85 -13.75
CA CYS A 18 -8.37 16.78 -13.62
C CYS A 18 -8.94 17.99 -12.85
N SER A 19 -8.26 18.44 -11.78
CA SER A 19 -8.71 19.62 -11.01
C SER A 19 -8.42 20.94 -11.72
N ALA A 20 -7.27 21.05 -12.41
CA ALA A 20 -6.88 22.25 -13.14
C ALA A 20 -7.69 22.46 -14.44
N TYR A 21 -8.06 21.37 -15.13
CA TYR A 21 -8.87 21.46 -16.35
C TYR A 21 -10.29 21.99 -16.07
N GLY A 22 -10.86 21.71 -14.89
CA GLY A 22 -12.15 22.30 -14.47
C GLY A 22 -12.11 23.83 -14.34
N ILE A 23 -10.92 24.39 -14.05
CA ILE A 23 -10.73 25.84 -13.85
C ILE A 23 -10.37 26.57 -15.14
N ILE A 24 -9.76 25.90 -16.11
CA ILE A 24 -9.22 26.54 -17.34
C ILE A 24 -10.28 26.68 -18.44
N ILE A 25 -11.34 25.86 -18.43
CA ILE A 25 -12.36 25.84 -19.51
C ILE A 25 -13.34 27.02 -19.43
N LEU A 26 -13.56 27.61 -18.26
CA LEU A 26 -14.53 28.68 -18.06
C LEU A 26 -14.20 30.04 -18.68
N PRO A 27 -12.94 30.49 -18.83
CA PRO A 27 -12.60 31.77 -19.44
C PRO A 27 -12.61 31.78 -21.00
N TYR A 28 -12.54 30.61 -21.66
CA TYR A 28 -12.36 30.54 -23.11
C TYR A 28 -13.66 30.74 -23.93
N ILE A 29 -14.82 30.72 -23.26
CA ILE A 29 -16.12 30.81 -23.91
C ILE A 29 -16.46 32.26 -24.40
N LYS A 30 -15.64 33.24 -24.12
CA LYS A 30 -16.00 34.66 -24.31
C LYS A 30 -15.64 35.33 -25.65
N TYR A 31 -15.05 34.61 -26.61
CA TYR A 31 -14.65 35.22 -27.87
C TYR A 31 -14.91 34.30 -29.07
N ASN A 32 -15.97 34.44 -29.77
CA ASN A 32 -16.15 34.40 -31.24
C ASN A 32 -17.62 34.19 -31.66
N ASN A 33 -18.16 35.13 -32.38
CA ASN A 33 -19.54 35.24 -32.82
C ASN A 33 -19.80 34.56 -34.18
N THR A 34 -19.66 33.25 -34.31
CA THR A 34 -20.29 32.52 -35.41
C THR A 34 -20.98 31.27 -34.89
N SER A 35 -22.19 31.01 -35.31
CA SER A 35 -23.05 29.92 -34.83
C SER A 35 -22.47 28.50 -35.04
N THR A 36 -21.55 28.36 -35.99
CA THR A 36 -20.84 27.11 -36.30
C THR A 36 -19.70 26.83 -35.34
N GLU A 37 -18.87 27.82 -34.96
CA GLU A 37 -17.82 27.68 -33.97
C GLU A 37 -18.36 27.40 -32.59
N LEU A 38 -19.47 28.05 -32.21
CA LEU A 38 -20.10 27.79 -30.92
C LEU A 38 -20.62 26.35 -30.80
N ARG A 39 -21.23 25.81 -31.86
CA ARG A 39 -21.65 24.40 -31.90
C ARG A 39 -20.48 23.44 -31.80
N GLN A 40 -19.37 23.72 -32.48
CA GLN A 40 -18.18 22.88 -32.46
C GLN A 40 -17.53 22.89 -31.08
N ASN A 41 -17.43 24.06 -30.43
CA ASN A 41 -16.96 24.22 -29.07
C ASN A 41 -17.86 23.50 -28.02
N LEU A 42 -19.19 23.53 -28.22
CA LEU A 42 -20.12 22.80 -27.38
C LEU A 42 -19.94 21.27 -27.48
N ILE A 43 -19.77 20.75 -28.69
CA ILE A 43 -19.53 19.33 -28.94
C ILE A 43 -18.18 18.92 -28.32
N GLU A 44 -17.14 19.71 -28.53
CA GLU A 44 -15.81 19.45 -27.96
C GLU A 44 -15.84 19.47 -26.42
N ASN A 45 -16.56 20.40 -25.81
CA ASN A 45 -16.75 20.47 -24.38
C ASN A 45 -17.52 19.24 -23.83
N GLU A 46 -18.52 18.74 -24.53
CA GLU A 46 -19.24 17.51 -24.11
C GLU A 46 -18.33 16.26 -24.25
N ILE A 47 -17.52 16.20 -25.30
CA ILE A 47 -16.51 15.14 -25.46
C ILE A 47 -15.46 15.21 -24.34
N LEU A 48 -14.98 16.40 -23.98
CA LEU A 48 -14.03 16.62 -22.91
C LEU A 48 -14.61 16.23 -21.54
N LYS A 49 -15.85 16.62 -21.26
CA LYS A 49 -16.57 16.20 -20.03
C LYS A 49 -16.67 14.68 -19.94
N THR A 50 -17.04 14.03 -21.04
CA THR A 50 -17.14 12.55 -21.07
C THR A 50 -15.78 11.91 -20.83
N LYS A 51 -14.69 12.42 -21.43
CA LYS A 51 -13.32 11.95 -21.18
C LYS A 51 -12.89 12.16 -19.73
N ILE A 52 -13.21 13.30 -19.13
CA ILE A 52 -12.95 13.60 -17.72
C ILE A 52 -13.63 12.58 -16.81
N ASN A 53 -14.90 12.29 -17.04
CA ASN A 53 -15.65 11.32 -16.24
C ASN A 53 -15.04 9.92 -16.34
N ILE A 54 -14.68 9.48 -17.56
CA ILE A 54 -14.01 8.17 -17.75
C ILE A 54 -12.68 8.12 -17.00
N LEU A 55 -11.85 9.17 -17.10
CA LEU A 55 -10.58 9.24 -16.40
C LEU A 55 -10.74 9.26 -14.87
N GLN A 56 -11.79 9.93 -14.37
CA GLN A 56 -12.10 9.94 -12.94
C GLN A 56 -12.49 8.54 -12.45
N GLU A 57 -13.33 7.82 -13.18
CA GLU A 57 -13.69 6.44 -12.86
C GLU A 57 -12.48 5.51 -12.86
N ASP A 58 -11.59 5.66 -13.84
CA ASP A 58 -10.37 4.83 -13.93
C ASP A 58 -9.38 5.15 -12.80
N CYS A 59 -9.24 6.43 -12.42
CA CYS A 59 -8.46 6.84 -11.26
C CYS A 59 -9.01 6.24 -9.96
N GLU A 60 -10.32 6.22 -9.81
CA GLU A 60 -10.98 5.65 -8.63
C GLU A 60 -10.77 4.12 -8.55
N LYS A 61 -10.91 3.41 -9.68
CA LYS A 61 -10.63 1.98 -9.78
C LYS A 61 -9.17 1.66 -9.45
N LEU A 62 -8.23 2.45 -9.97
CA LEU A 62 -6.80 2.31 -9.68
C LEU A 62 -6.48 2.57 -8.21
N ASN A 63 -7.09 3.58 -7.62
CA ASN A 63 -6.91 3.90 -6.21
C ASN A 63 -7.42 2.76 -5.30
N ILE A 64 -8.60 2.21 -5.59
CA ILE A 64 -9.13 1.04 -4.90
C ILE A 64 -8.18 -0.16 -5.05
N LEU A 65 -7.62 -0.38 -6.24
CA LEU A 65 -6.66 -1.47 -6.49
C LEU A 65 -5.39 -1.29 -5.64
N ILE A 66 -4.81 -0.08 -5.63
CA ILE A 66 -3.59 0.24 -4.87
C ILE A 66 -3.81 0.10 -3.36
N LEU A 67 -4.97 0.54 -2.85
CA LEU A 67 -5.29 0.41 -1.43
C LEU A 67 -5.46 -1.06 -0.99
N ASN A 68 -5.86 -1.92 -1.90
CA ASN A 68 -6.12 -3.34 -1.64
C ASN A 68 -4.88 -4.23 -1.86
N LEU A 69 -3.78 -3.68 -2.35
CA LEU A 69 -2.50 -4.40 -2.47
C LEU A 69 -1.61 -4.10 -1.26
N PRO A 70 -0.75 -5.06 -0.82
CA PRO A 70 0.14 -4.87 0.32
C PRO A 70 1.36 -4.01 -0.05
N PHE A 71 1.11 -2.75 -0.44
CA PHE A 71 2.13 -1.78 -0.82
C PHE A 71 2.39 -0.79 0.31
N GLY A 72 3.67 -0.45 0.56
CA GLY A 72 4.07 0.53 1.57
C GLY A 72 4.76 -0.09 2.77
N ASN A 73 5.13 0.75 3.71
CA ASN A 73 5.93 0.36 4.85
C ASN A 73 5.04 -0.14 6.00
N PRO A 74 5.37 -1.28 6.61
CA PRO A 74 4.64 -1.81 7.76
C PRO A 74 5.02 -1.14 9.09
N VAL A 75 6.06 -0.30 9.11
CA VAL A 75 6.54 0.52 10.25
C VAL A 75 6.97 1.89 9.74
N ASP A 76 7.08 2.88 10.63
CA ASP A 76 7.41 4.26 10.26
C ASP A 76 8.81 4.39 9.63
N THR A 77 9.79 3.69 10.19
CA THR A 77 11.17 3.70 9.69
C THR A 77 11.59 2.30 9.26
N VAL A 78 11.90 2.14 7.98
CA VAL A 78 12.32 0.84 7.43
C VAL A 78 13.83 0.76 7.37
N ARG A 79 14.41 -0.12 8.20
CA ARG A 79 15.81 -0.53 8.16
C ARG A 79 15.88 -2.05 8.14
N ILE A 80 16.17 -2.62 6.98
CA ILE A 80 16.23 -4.08 6.79
C ILE A 80 17.45 -4.63 7.53
N THR A 81 17.24 -5.63 8.37
CA THR A 81 18.29 -6.36 9.11
C THR A 81 18.49 -7.75 8.56
N SER A 82 17.51 -8.34 7.88
CA SER A 82 17.64 -9.62 7.20
C SER A 82 16.73 -9.68 5.98
N PHE A 83 17.29 -10.09 4.85
CA PHE A 83 16.60 -10.12 3.56
C PHE A 83 15.86 -11.44 3.33
N TYR A 84 14.88 -11.40 2.43
CA TYR A 84 14.20 -12.56 1.89
C TYR A 84 15.15 -13.45 1.10
N GLY A 85 14.99 -14.78 1.21
CA GLY A 85 15.74 -15.75 0.42
C GLY A 85 16.67 -16.63 1.24
N TRP A 86 17.59 -17.33 0.58
CA TRP A 86 18.55 -18.21 1.23
C TRP A 86 19.59 -17.41 2.00
N ARG A 87 19.79 -17.76 3.28
CA ARG A 87 20.75 -17.11 4.17
C ARG A 87 21.57 -18.13 4.99
N THR A 88 22.75 -17.71 5.42
CA THR A 88 23.62 -18.50 6.32
C THR A 88 23.59 -18.00 7.76
N LYS A 89 23.17 -16.76 7.96
CA LYS A 89 23.07 -16.10 9.28
C LYS A 89 21.71 -15.38 9.42
N PRO A 90 21.14 -15.25 10.63
CA PRO A 90 21.57 -15.88 11.89
C PRO A 90 21.34 -17.39 11.88
N TYR A 91 20.42 -17.92 11.04
CA TYR A 91 20.19 -19.34 10.79
C TYR A 91 20.41 -19.68 9.33
N LYS A 92 21.00 -20.83 9.07
CA LYS A 92 21.10 -21.38 7.72
C LYS A 92 19.72 -21.85 7.27
N GLY A 93 19.23 -21.33 6.16
CA GLY A 93 17.94 -21.72 5.61
C GLY A 93 17.30 -20.62 4.76
N PHE A 94 16.09 -20.90 4.30
CA PHE A 94 15.30 -19.95 3.53
C PHE A 94 14.52 -19.02 4.47
N HIS A 95 14.67 -17.73 4.29
CA HIS A 95 13.92 -16.69 4.99
C HIS A 95 12.72 -16.27 4.16
N SER A 96 11.52 -16.55 4.64
CA SER A 96 10.27 -16.36 3.93
C SER A 96 9.78 -14.91 3.89
N GLY A 97 10.48 -14.00 4.55
CA GLY A 97 10.13 -12.57 4.64
C GLY A 97 11.35 -11.68 4.72
N VAL A 98 11.15 -10.51 5.27
CA VAL A 98 12.23 -9.58 5.67
C VAL A 98 12.11 -9.28 7.16
N ASP A 99 13.27 -9.10 7.81
CA ASP A 99 13.29 -8.60 9.18
C ASP A 99 13.61 -7.10 9.14
N ILE A 100 12.73 -6.30 9.72
CA ILE A 100 12.83 -4.84 9.76
C ILE A 100 13.12 -4.44 11.21
N ALA A 101 14.26 -3.78 11.45
CA ALA A 101 14.57 -3.28 12.78
C ALA A 101 13.45 -2.39 13.31
N ALA A 102 13.10 -2.57 14.56
CA ALA A 102 12.10 -1.77 15.25
C ALA A 102 12.59 -1.43 16.65
N ASN A 103 12.09 -0.32 17.19
CA ASN A 103 12.24 -0.04 18.61
C ASN A 103 11.14 -0.75 19.40
N VAL A 104 11.33 -0.78 20.72
CA VAL A 104 10.29 -1.28 21.63
C VAL A 104 9.04 -0.42 21.44
N TRP A 105 7.91 -1.10 21.17
CA TRP A 105 6.61 -0.44 21.03
C TRP A 105 6.39 0.37 19.74
N ASP A 106 7.26 0.28 18.72
CA ASP A 106 6.97 0.88 17.41
C ASP A 106 5.66 0.30 16.86
N ASN A 107 4.81 1.15 16.33
CA ASN A 107 3.55 0.72 15.73
C ASN A 107 3.81 -0.08 14.45
N VAL A 108 3.00 -1.13 14.28
CA VAL A 108 2.95 -1.94 13.06
C VAL A 108 1.65 -1.64 12.34
N TYR A 109 1.73 -1.35 11.06
CA TYR A 109 0.62 -0.91 10.23
C TYR A 109 0.27 -1.93 9.15
N ALA A 110 -1.02 -2.04 8.84
CA ALA A 110 -1.48 -2.81 7.69
C ALA A 110 -1.01 -2.16 6.39
N THR A 111 -0.30 -2.90 5.53
CA THR A 111 0.24 -2.39 4.27
C THR A 111 -0.77 -2.32 3.13
N GLY A 112 -1.96 -2.88 3.33
CA GLY A 112 -3.09 -2.84 2.39
C GLY A 112 -4.42 -3.04 3.12
N ASN A 113 -5.52 -2.62 2.48
CA ASN A 113 -6.85 -2.98 2.95
C ASN A 113 -7.01 -4.49 2.97
N GLY A 114 -7.70 -5.04 3.95
CA GLY A 114 -7.90 -6.48 4.03
C GLY A 114 -8.74 -6.93 5.21
N ILE A 115 -8.77 -8.25 5.38
CA ILE A 115 -9.45 -8.91 6.50
C ILE A 115 -8.41 -9.70 7.29
N VAL A 116 -8.37 -9.50 8.58
CA VAL A 116 -7.53 -10.29 9.49
C VAL A 116 -8.03 -11.73 9.49
N THR A 117 -7.22 -12.65 8.97
CA THR A 117 -7.58 -14.08 8.90
C THR A 117 -7.05 -14.88 10.08
N LYS A 118 -5.93 -14.42 10.69
CA LYS A 118 -5.36 -15.03 11.88
C LYS A 118 -4.79 -13.98 12.83
N THR A 119 -4.99 -14.22 14.12
CA THR A 119 -4.27 -13.60 15.23
C THR A 119 -3.83 -14.73 16.12
N ILE A 120 -2.54 -14.94 16.25
CA ILE A 120 -1.94 -16.06 16.99
C ILE A 120 -1.01 -15.50 18.06
N TYR A 121 -1.07 -16.09 19.24
CA TYR A 121 -0.21 -15.76 20.36
C TYR A 121 0.71 -16.93 20.69
N ASN A 122 1.92 -16.62 21.16
CA ASN A 122 2.91 -17.60 21.65
C ASN A 122 3.28 -18.69 20.64
N ASN A 123 3.25 -18.40 19.35
CA ASN A 123 3.80 -19.33 18.36
C ASN A 123 5.31 -19.48 18.59
N ARG A 124 5.80 -20.70 18.48
CA ARG A 124 7.24 -20.99 18.74
C ARG A 124 8.18 -20.19 17.82
N ILE A 125 7.83 -20.05 16.54
CA ILE A 125 8.69 -19.39 15.53
C ILE A 125 8.38 -17.89 15.46
N PHE A 126 7.18 -17.52 15.06
CA PHE A 126 6.79 -16.14 14.81
C PHE A 126 6.33 -15.36 16.07
N GLY A 127 6.28 -16.01 17.24
CA GLY A 127 5.77 -15.39 18.45
C GLY A 127 4.29 -15.01 18.33
N ASN A 128 3.96 -13.77 18.66
CA ASN A 128 2.65 -13.22 18.35
C ASN A 128 2.65 -12.70 16.93
N TYR A 129 1.66 -13.11 16.14
CA TYR A 129 1.59 -12.69 14.76
C TYR A 129 0.17 -12.50 14.23
N ILE A 130 0.06 -11.70 13.18
CA ILE A 130 -1.18 -11.40 12.46
C ILE A 130 -1.01 -11.85 11.01
N ILE A 131 -2.07 -12.42 10.42
CA ILE A 131 -2.18 -12.60 8.98
C ILE A 131 -3.39 -11.81 8.47
N ILE A 132 -3.16 -10.97 7.46
CA ILE A 132 -4.19 -10.21 6.76
C ILE A 132 -4.31 -10.77 5.34
N ALA A 133 -5.52 -11.08 4.91
CA ALA A 133 -5.83 -11.39 3.52
C ALA A 133 -6.24 -10.11 2.79
N HIS A 134 -5.62 -9.89 1.64
CA HIS A 134 -5.87 -8.78 0.74
C HIS A 134 -6.53 -9.26 -0.56
N SER A 135 -6.82 -8.35 -1.47
CA SER A 135 -7.32 -8.69 -2.79
C SER A 135 -6.29 -9.47 -3.62
N ASN A 136 -6.77 -10.08 -4.72
CA ASN A 136 -5.93 -10.74 -5.72
C ASN A 136 -5.01 -11.85 -5.17
N GLY A 137 -5.44 -12.56 -4.11
CA GLY A 137 -4.69 -13.69 -3.54
C GLY A 137 -3.44 -13.29 -2.74
N TYR A 138 -3.30 -12.02 -2.38
CA TYR A 138 -2.25 -11.57 -1.49
C TYR A 138 -2.62 -11.81 -0.03
N LYS A 139 -1.59 -12.12 0.79
CA LYS A 139 -1.67 -12.14 2.25
C LYS A 139 -0.38 -11.52 2.80
N THR A 140 -0.47 -10.89 3.96
CA THR A 140 0.68 -10.41 4.71
C THR A 140 0.73 -11.05 6.07
N LEU A 141 1.95 -11.34 6.56
CA LEU A 141 2.22 -11.81 7.91
C LEU A 141 3.09 -10.77 8.63
N TYR A 142 2.71 -10.47 9.86
CA TYR A 142 3.41 -9.55 10.77
C TYR A 142 3.76 -10.33 12.03
N GLY A 143 5.03 -10.69 12.19
CA GLY A 143 5.54 -11.55 13.27
C GLY A 143 6.31 -10.80 14.34
N HIS A 144 6.62 -11.53 15.42
CA HIS A 144 7.36 -11.11 16.62
C HIS A 144 6.74 -9.95 17.40
N LEU A 145 5.40 -9.78 17.27
CA LEU A 145 4.68 -8.67 17.87
C LEU A 145 4.70 -8.74 19.42
N SER A 146 4.85 -7.58 20.06
CA SER A 146 4.63 -7.46 21.52
C SER A 146 3.15 -7.35 21.87
N GLU A 147 2.37 -6.70 20.99
CA GLU A 147 0.94 -6.47 21.19
C GLU A 147 0.18 -6.59 19.87
N ILE A 148 -1.07 -7.10 19.93
CA ILE A 148 -1.98 -7.21 18.79
C ILE A 148 -3.24 -6.40 19.10
N PHE A 149 -3.61 -5.44 18.23
CA PHE A 149 -4.76 -4.55 18.41
C PHE A 149 -6.03 -5.05 17.73
N VAL A 150 -5.90 -6.02 16.83
CA VAL A 150 -6.99 -6.49 15.96
C VAL A 150 -7.34 -7.94 16.27
N LYS A 151 -8.57 -8.32 15.95
CA LYS A 151 -9.06 -9.69 16.11
C LYS A 151 -9.28 -10.34 14.74
N ARG A 152 -9.34 -11.67 14.72
CA ARG A 152 -9.75 -12.41 13.51
C ARG A 152 -11.09 -11.89 13.00
N ASN A 153 -11.24 -11.82 11.67
CA ASN A 153 -12.39 -11.29 10.92
C ASN A 153 -12.58 -9.78 11.00
N THR A 154 -11.67 -9.03 11.62
CA THR A 154 -11.67 -7.55 11.55
C THR A 154 -11.28 -7.09 10.15
N LYS A 155 -12.04 -6.18 9.57
CA LYS A 155 -11.63 -5.40 8.38
C LYS A 155 -10.64 -4.34 8.82
N VAL A 156 -9.55 -4.22 8.10
CA VAL A 156 -8.52 -3.20 8.33
C VAL A 156 -8.27 -2.40 7.05
N ASN A 157 -8.04 -1.12 7.23
CA ASN A 157 -7.63 -0.24 6.16
C ASN A 157 -6.11 -0.16 6.10
N LYS A 158 -5.56 0.08 4.92
CA LYS A 158 -4.15 0.41 4.73
C LYS A 158 -3.75 1.57 5.65
N GLY A 159 -2.63 1.43 6.35
CA GLY A 159 -2.14 2.40 7.33
C GLY A 159 -2.77 2.28 8.72
N ALA A 160 -3.75 1.41 8.93
CA ALA A 160 -4.29 1.17 10.27
C ALA A 160 -3.23 0.51 11.15
N ALA A 161 -3.06 1.00 12.39
CA ALA A 161 -2.23 0.35 13.39
C ALA A 161 -2.88 -0.97 13.82
N ILE A 162 -2.15 -2.08 13.66
CA ILE A 162 -2.62 -3.44 13.92
C ILE A 162 -1.97 -4.11 15.12
N GLY A 163 -0.85 -3.55 15.60
CA GLY A 163 -0.10 -4.06 16.74
C GLY A 163 1.16 -3.24 16.99
N LYS A 164 2.02 -3.77 17.84
CA LYS A 164 3.34 -3.20 18.13
C LYS A 164 4.44 -4.21 17.86
N ALA A 165 5.55 -3.73 17.34
CA ALA A 165 6.76 -4.52 17.16
C ALA A 165 7.27 -5.04 18.50
N GLY A 166 7.94 -6.19 18.48
CA GLY A 166 8.39 -6.83 19.70
C GLY A 166 9.58 -7.76 19.48
N ASN A 167 9.66 -8.77 20.35
CA ASN A 167 10.74 -9.76 20.38
C ASN A 167 10.17 -11.12 20.84
N THR A 168 8.95 -11.46 20.41
CA THR A 168 8.29 -12.73 20.79
C THR A 168 8.67 -13.85 19.81
N GLY A 169 8.64 -15.11 20.27
CA GLY A 169 9.05 -16.26 19.46
C GLY A 169 10.55 -16.39 19.33
N ILE A 170 11.03 -16.84 18.15
CA ILE A 170 12.47 -16.93 17.86
C ILE A 170 12.95 -15.61 17.25
N ALA A 171 13.32 -14.66 18.08
CA ALA A 171 13.82 -13.35 17.68
C ALA A 171 15.13 -13.02 18.43
N TYR A 172 16.11 -12.44 17.75
CA TYR A 172 17.40 -12.05 18.35
C TYR A 172 17.45 -10.61 18.86
N GLY A 173 16.35 -9.90 18.74
CA GLY A 173 16.22 -8.51 19.14
C GLY A 173 14.88 -7.97 18.67
N TYR A 174 14.59 -6.72 19.01
CA TYR A 174 13.35 -6.09 18.58
C TYR A 174 13.36 -5.86 17.07
N HIS A 175 12.43 -6.50 16.37
CA HIS A 175 12.22 -6.34 14.94
C HIS A 175 10.81 -6.78 14.55
N LEU A 176 10.37 -6.36 13.40
CA LEU A 176 9.20 -6.89 12.71
C LEU A 176 9.67 -7.92 11.68
N HIS A 177 9.21 -9.17 11.80
CA HIS A 177 9.27 -10.12 10.69
C HIS A 177 8.06 -9.89 9.78
N TYR A 178 8.31 -9.58 8.52
CA TYR A 178 7.26 -9.23 7.57
C TYR A 178 7.33 -10.11 6.32
N GLU A 179 6.21 -10.79 6.01
CA GLU A 179 6.06 -11.63 4.82
C GLU A 179 4.95 -11.12 3.92
N ILE A 180 5.14 -11.28 2.63
CA ILE A 180 4.09 -11.16 1.61
C ILE A 180 3.95 -12.51 0.92
N HIS A 181 2.72 -12.98 0.81
CA HIS A 181 2.35 -14.20 0.09
C HIS A 181 1.48 -13.83 -1.11
N LYS A 182 1.73 -14.47 -2.24
CA LYS A 182 0.89 -14.44 -3.44
C LYS A 182 0.49 -15.87 -3.80
N ASN A 183 -0.81 -16.16 -3.81
CA ASN A 183 -1.33 -17.51 -4.08
C ASN A 183 -0.61 -18.59 -3.24
N SER A 184 -0.45 -18.34 -1.95
CA SER A 184 0.22 -19.22 -0.96
C SER A 184 1.74 -19.38 -1.09
N LEU A 185 2.39 -18.73 -2.05
CA LEU A 185 3.85 -18.67 -2.16
C LEU A 185 4.36 -17.36 -1.57
N THR A 186 5.46 -17.41 -0.82
CA THR A 186 6.12 -16.20 -0.34
C THR A 186 6.82 -15.47 -1.48
N VAL A 187 6.75 -14.16 -1.48
CA VAL A 187 7.41 -13.28 -2.45
C VAL A 187 8.27 -12.27 -1.72
N ASP A 188 9.31 -11.77 -2.38
CA ASP A 188 10.22 -10.79 -1.78
C ASP A 188 9.50 -9.50 -1.41
N PRO A 189 9.37 -9.18 -0.09
CA PRO A 189 8.63 -8.00 0.36
C PRO A 189 9.26 -6.67 -0.04
N ILE A 190 10.56 -6.62 -0.31
CA ILE A 190 11.26 -5.37 -0.68
C ILE A 190 10.66 -4.73 -1.92
N LYS A 191 10.13 -5.53 -2.84
CA LYS A 191 9.47 -5.04 -4.07
C LYS A 191 8.18 -4.27 -3.79
N PHE A 192 7.64 -4.38 -2.59
CA PHE A 192 6.38 -3.78 -2.15
C PHE A 192 6.58 -2.66 -1.12
N LEU A 193 7.77 -2.53 -0.55
CA LEU A 193 8.09 -1.43 0.36
C LEU A 193 8.27 -0.12 -0.43
N ASN A 194 7.94 1.01 0.19
CA ASN A 194 8.33 2.30 -0.35
C ASN A 194 9.86 2.34 -0.45
N LYS A 195 10.41 2.90 -1.53
CA LYS A 195 11.86 2.97 -1.70
C LYS A 195 12.50 3.58 -0.45
N LEU A 196 13.46 2.83 0.08
CA LEU A 196 14.35 3.21 1.17
C LEU A 196 15.19 4.42 0.79
#